data_9d69c56afadc8c0e5499661f9766b055
#
_entry.id   9d69c56afadc8c0e5499661f9766b055
#
_cell.length_a   1.000
_cell.length_b   1.000
_cell.length_c   1.000
_cell.angle_alpha   90.00
_cell.angle_beta   90.00
_cell.angle_gamma   90.00
#
_symmetry.space_group_name_H-M   'P 1'
#
loop_
_entity.id
_entity.type
_entity.pdbx_description
1 polymer ?
#
loop_
_entity_poly.entity_id
_entity_poly.type
_entity_poly.pdbx_seq_one_letter_code
_entity_poly.pdbx_strand_id
1 'polypeptide(L)'
;KGVEYLESFNIGSVRIKQNRDKDKEWIALSDFIKNIGIENIKSVVGIGGNIREIVNGINSNIELQSVSLKDLKDFVNKFSYCSNKKRISNYNFSEYRVDVAEYTAKIFIYIMKQVPHSRLKLLKYSISEGSVLDSISNQKKKSELKISVA
;
A
#
# COMPACT_ATOMS: atom_id res chain seq x y z
N LYS A 1 5.77 -10.83 -17.17
CA LYS A 1 5.19 -11.66 -16.08
C LYS A 1 3.92 -10.99 -15.60
N GLY A 2 2.82 -11.73 -15.53
CA GLY A 2 1.52 -11.26 -15.08
C GLY A 2 1.31 -11.42 -13.57
N VAL A 3 0.08 -11.17 -13.10
CA VAL A 3 -0.35 -11.45 -11.73
C VAL A 3 -0.45 -12.96 -11.55
N GLU A 4 0.22 -13.50 -10.53
CA GLU A 4 0.22 -14.93 -10.22
C GLU A 4 -0.85 -15.29 -9.18
N TYR A 5 -1.05 -14.41 -8.19
CA TYR A 5 -2.02 -14.58 -7.11
C TYR A 5 -2.81 -13.29 -6.92
N LEU A 6 -4.11 -13.41 -6.75
CA LEU A 6 -5.00 -12.28 -6.48
C LEU A 6 -6.05 -12.70 -5.45
N GLU A 7 -6.16 -11.93 -4.37
CA GLU A 7 -7.15 -12.15 -3.33
C GLU A 7 -7.63 -10.80 -2.76
N SER A 8 -8.83 -10.77 -2.22
CA SER A 8 -9.44 -9.59 -1.62
C SER A 8 -9.89 -9.89 -0.20
N PHE A 9 -9.52 -9.00 0.74
CA PHE A 9 -9.83 -9.15 2.15
C PHE A 9 -10.67 -7.97 2.63
N ASN A 10 -11.65 -8.24 3.50
CA ASN A 10 -12.47 -7.19 4.12
C ASN A 10 -11.72 -6.44 5.24
N ILE A 11 -10.47 -6.08 4.97
CA ILE A 11 -9.59 -5.30 5.82
C ILE A 11 -9.44 -3.91 5.20
N GLY A 12 -9.60 -2.86 6.01
CA GLY A 12 -9.44 -1.49 5.52
C GLY A 12 -9.36 -0.52 6.68
N SER A 13 -8.67 0.60 6.47
CA SER A 13 -8.40 1.60 7.52
C SER A 13 -9.69 2.14 8.18
N VAL A 14 -10.73 2.39 7.38
CA VAL A 14 -12.04 2.83 7.91
C VAL A 14 -12.73 1.71 8.69
N ARG A 15 -12.65 0.46 8.23
CA ARG A 15 -13.23 -0.69 8.96
C ARG A 15 -12.57 -0.88 10.32
N ILE A 16 -11.24 -0.82 10.37
CA ILE A 16 -10.47 -0.93 11.62
C ILE A 16 -10.82 0.22 12.56
N LYS A 17 -10.85 1.46 12.05
CA LYS A 17 -11.27 2.64 12.83
C LYS A 17 -12.66 2.47 13.46
N GLN A 18 -13.57 1.79 12.78
CA GLN A 18 -14.94 1.53 13.20
C GLN A 18 -15.10 0.22 13.98
N ASN A 19 -14.03 -0.51 14.30
CA ASN A 19 -14.06 -1.85 14.91
C ASN A 19 -14.93 -2.85 14.12
N ARG A 20 -14.88 -2.79 12.78
CA ARG A 20 -15.65 -3.62 11.85
C ARG A 20 -14.80 -4.63 11.09
N ASP A 21 -13.50 -4.65 11.32
CA ASP A 21 -12.59 -5.70 10.88
C ASP A 21 -12.82 -6.98 11.71
N LYS A 22 -12.71 -8.13 11.07
CA LYS A 22 -12.96 -9.42 11.70
C LYS A 22 -11.68 -10.25 11.71
N ASP A 23 -11.42 -10.95 12.80
CA ASP A 23 -10.24 -11.79 12.96
C ASP A 23 -10.06 -12.81 11.82
N LYS A 24 -11.16 -13.39 11.32
CA LYS A 24 -11.14 -14.32 10.19
C LYS A 24 -10.50 -13.73 8.92
N GLU A 25 -10.65 -12.44 8.67
CA GLU A 25 -10.06 -11.77 7.51
C GLU A 25 -8.55 -11.62 7.67
N TRP A 26 -8.08 -11.34 8.89
CA TRP A 26 -6.66 -11.28 9.21
C TRP A 26 -5.99 -12.65 9.13
N ILE A 27 -6.68 -13.70 9.57
CA ILE A 27 -6.23 -15.09 9.43
C ILE A 27 -6.13 -15.45 7.95
N ALA A 28 -7.18 -15.15 7.16
CA ALA A 28 -7.19 -15.41 5.72
C ALA A 28 -6.05 -14.69 4.98
N LEU A 29 -5.78 -13.42 5.32
CA LEU A 29 -4.64 -12.67 4.78
C LEU A 29 -3.31 -13.34 5.15
N SER A 30 -3.16 -13.80 6.41
CA SER A 30 -1.96 -14.51 6.86
C SER A 30 -1.73 -15.79 6.07
N ASP A 31 -2.78 -16.59 5.90
CA ASP A 31 -2.70 -17.86 5.18
C ASP A 31 -2.42 -17.64 3.68
N PHE A 32 -2.99 -16.60 3.07
CA PHE A 32 -2.67 -16.20 1.70
C PHE A 32 -1.18 -15.87 1.54
N ILE A 33 -0.61 -15.07 2.46
CA ILE A 33 0.82 -14.72 2.42
C ILE A 33 1.70 -15.97 2.56
N LYS A 34 1.34 -16.91 3.45
CA LYS A 34 2.06 -18.17 3.61
C LYS A 34 1.99 -19.04 2.35
N ASN A 35 0.81 -19.11 1.70
CA ASN A 35 0.61 -19.92 0.50
C ASN A 35 1.39 -19.40 -0.72
N ILE A 36 1.69 -18.11 -0.78
CA ILE A 36 2.59 -17.55 -1.81
C ILE A 36 4.03 -18.03 -1.62
N GLY A 37 4.40 -18.42 -0.39
CA GLY A 37 5.78 -18.73 0.00
C GLY A 37 6.52 -17.45 0.40
N ILE A 38 6.69 -17.28 1.71
CA ILE A 38 7.27 -16.05 2.31
C ILE A 38 8.68 -15.77 1.77
N GLU A 39 9.45 -16.81 1.50
CA GLU A 39 10.82 -16.76 0.95
C GLU A 39 10.87 -16.17 -0.46
N ASN A 40 9.75 -16.22 -1.20
CA ASN A 40 9.66 -15.67 -2.55
C ASN A 40 9.33 -14.18 -2.56
N ILE A 41 8.86 -13.62 -1.43
CA ILE A 41 8.43 -12.23 -1.34
C ILE A 41 9.64 -11.34 -1.05
N LYS A 42 10.10 -10.60 -2.06
CA LYS A 42 11.26 -9.70 -1.95
C LYS A 42 10.90 -8.30 -1.43
N SER A 43 9.70 -7.85 -1.63
CA SER A 43 9.24 -6.53 -1.19
C SER A 43 7.72 -6.47 -1.09
N VAL A 44 7.23 -5.64 -0.18
CA VAL A 44 5.82 -5.23 -0.11
C VAL A 44 5.66 -3.95 -0.90
N VAL A 45 4.61 -3.84 -1.71
CA VAL A 45 4.35 -2.65 -2.52
C VAL A 45 3.03 -2.03 -2.08
N GLY A 46 3.09 -0.77 -1.68
CA GLY A 46 1.92 0.02 -1.30
C GLY A 46 1.39 0.84 -2.47
N ILE A 47 0.07 0.81 -2.68
CA ILE A 47 -0.63 1.59 -3.70
C ILE A 47 -1.74 2.39 -3.02
N GLY A 48 -1.93 3.63 -3.44
CA GLY A 48 -2.99 4.50 -2.96
C GLY A 48 -2.52 5.67 -2.12
N GLY A 49 -3.43 6.63 -1.92
CA GLY A 49 -3.11 7.91 -1.31
C GLY A 49 -2.71 7.83 0.16
N ASN A 50 -3.38 6.99 0.95
CA ASN A 50 -3.10 6.88 2.38
C ASN A 50 -1.68 6.40 2.67
N ILE A 51 -1.24 5.32 1.99
CA ILE A 51 0.12 4.79 2.21
C ILE A 51 1.19 5.73 1.63
N ARG A 52 0.88 6.46 0.57
CA ARG A 52 1.77 7.47 -0.01
C ARG A 52 2.03 8.61 0.98
N GLU A 53 1.00 9.14 1.63
CA GLU A 53 1.16 10.20 2.65
C GLU A 53 1.96 9.69 3.86
N ILE A 54 1.74 8.44 4.30
CA ILE A 54 2.51 7.84 5.39
C ILE A 54 4.00 7.76 5.04
N VAL A 55 4.34 7.21 3.88
CA VAL A 55 5.74 7.05 3.45
C VAL A 55 6.41 8.40 3.26
N ASN A 56 5.70 9.37 2.68
CA ASN A 56 6.18 10.75 2.52
C ASN A 56 6.37 11.45 3.89
N GLY A 57 5.46 11.22 4.84
CA GLY A 57 5.57 11.78 6.19
C GLY A 57 6.70 11.16 7.03
N ILE A 58 7.10 9.93 6.72
CA ILE A 58 8.26 9.28 7.35
C ILE A 58 9.56 9.78 6.70
N ASN A 59 9.60 9.86 5.37
CA ASN A 59 10.77 10.25 4.60
C ASN A 59 10.76 11.75 4.34
N SER A 60 11.70 12.47 4.92
CA SER A 60 11.92 13.88 4.59
C SER A 60 12.46 14.08 3.16
N ASN A 61 12.96 13.02 2.53
CA ASN A 61 13.48 13.00 1.17
C ASN A 61 12.52 12.25 0.24
N ILE A 62 11.92 12.97 -0.71
CA ILE A 62 10.94 12.47 -1.70
C ILE A 62 11.51 11.37 -2.61
N GLU A 63 12.83 11.29 -2.75
CA GLU A 63 13.49 10.25 -3.57
C GLU A 63 13.43 8.86 -2.93
N LEU A 64 13.36 8.77 -1.58
CA LEU A 64 13.29 7.50 -0.85
C LEU A 64 11.84 7.01 -0.73
N GLN A 65 11.33 6.40 -1.80
CA GLN A 65 9.96 5.83 -1.83
C GLN A 65 9.88 4.45 -1.15
N SER A 66 10.65 4.23 -0.08
CA SER A 66 10.59 2.98 0.68
C SER A 66 10.86 3.19 2.17
N VAL A 67 10.16 2.40 3.01
CA VAL A 67 10.30 2.41 4.46
C VAL A 67 10.46 1.00 5.00
N SER A 68 11.13 0.87 6.15
CA SER A 68 11.25 -0.39 6.88
C SER A 68 10.06 -0.62 7.82
N LEU A 69 9.93 -1.85 8.32
CA LEU A 69 8.95 -2.17 9.38
C LEU A 69 9.19 -1.32 10.64
N LYS A 70 10.47 -1.04 10.97
CA LYS A 70 10.81 -0.18 12.10
C LYS A 70 10.29 1.24 11.89
N ASP A 71 10.52 1.83 10.72
CA ASP A 71 10.09 3.20 10.41
C ASP A 71 8.56 3.33 10.53
N LEU A 72 7.80 2.33 10.06
CA LEU A 72 6.34 2.31 10.20
C LEU A 72 5.89 2.21 11.66
N LYS A 73 6.55 1.39 12.48
CA LYS A 73 6.24 1.29 13.91
C LYS A 73 6.54 2.58 14.64
N ASP A 74 7.69 3.18 14.38
CA ASP A 74 8.11 4.45 14.98
C ASP A 74 7.16 5.59 14.57
N PHE A 75 6.72 5.58 13.30
CA PHE A 75 5.70 6.50 12.81
C PHE A 75 4.39 6.35 13.60
N VAL A 76 3.83 5.14 13.70
CA VAL A 76 2.57 4.90 14.44
C VAL A 76 2.70 5.35 15.88
N ASN A 77 3.80 5.00 16.56
CA ASN A 77 4.02 5.39 17.93
C ASN A 77 4.02 6.92 18.12
N LYS A 78 4.72 7.66 17.27
CA LYS A 78 4.74 9.13 17.33
C LYS A 78 3.41 9.76 16.92
N PHE A 79 2.81 9.24 15.86
CA PHE A 79 1.60 9.76 15.26
C PHE A 79 0.37 9.62 16.18
N SER A 80 0.28 8.52 16.92
CA SER A 80 -0.84 8.25 17.83
C SER A 80 -0.94 9.29 18.96
N TYR A 81 0.18 9.86 19.40
CA TYR A 81 0.21 10.90 20.43
C TYR A 81 0.00 12.33 19.91
N CYS A 82 -0.11 12.51 18.58
CA CYS A 82 -0.29 13.82 17.99
C CYS A 82 -1.80 14.15 17.84
N SER A 83 -2.18 15.40 18.11
CA SER A 83 -3.49 15.92 17.69
C SER A 83 -3.58 15.99 16.16
N ASN A 84 -4.78 15.96 15.59
CA ASN A 84 -4.96 16.04 14.13
C ASN A 84 -4.29 17.29 13.52
N LYS A 85 -4.35 18.43 14.21
CA LYS A 85 -3.65 19.66 13.79
C LYS A 85 -2.14 19.45 13.65
N LYS A 86 -1.51 18.80 14.64
CA LYS A 86 -0.09 18.46 14.59
C LYS A 86 0.24 17.39 13.55
N ARG A 87 -0.66 16.42 13.32
CA ARG A 87 -0.51 15.42 12.28
C ARG A 87 -0.47 16.04 10.89
N ILE A 88 -1.36 17.00 10.63
CA ILE A 88 -1.40 17.75 9.36
C ILE A 88 -0.13 18.58 9.20
N SER A 89 0.24 19.40 10.20
CA SER A 89 1.37 20.32 10.08
C SER A 89 2.74 19.63 10.03
N ASN A 90 2.94 18.57 10.83
CA ASN A 90 4.26 17.95 10.99
C ASN A 90 4.55 16.86 9.95
N TYR A 91 3.49 16.21 9.41
CA TYR A 91 3.63 15.11 8.48
C TYR A 91 3.02 15.40 7.10
N ASN A 92 2.51 16.63 6.91
CA ASN A 92 1.87 17.07 5.65
C ASN A 92 0.71 16.16 5.20
N PHE A 93 -0.11 15.71 6.16
CA PHE A 93 -1.30 14.92 5.84
C PHE A 93 -2.46 15.80 5.39
N SER A 94 -3.23 15.29 4.44
CA SER A 94 -4.51 15.90 4.08
C SER A 94 -5.56 15.70 5.19
N GLU A 95 -6.45 16.67 5.36
CA GLU A 95 -7.48 16.65 6.41
C GLU A 95 -8.37 15.41 6.37
N TYR A 96 -8.69 14.92 5.18
CA TYR A 96 -9.56 13.75 4.98
C TYR A 96 -8.86 12.40 5.13
N ARG A 97 -7.52 12.36 5.29
CA ARG A 97 -6.74 11.11 5.48
C ARG A 97 -6.10 10.99 6.85
N VAL A 98 -5.95 12.12 7.55
CA VAL A 98 -5.23 12.18 8.82
C VAL A 98 -5.79 11.22 9.88
N ASP A 99 -7.08 10.99 9.88
CA ASP A 99 -7.78 10.19 10.87
C ASP A 99 -7.81 8.67 10.56
N VAL A 100 -7.38 8.28 9.36
CA VAL A 100 -7.26 6.87 8.96
C VAL A 100 -5.82 6.41 8.72
N ALA A 101 -4.86 7.34 8.75
CA ALA A 101 -3.45 7.08 8.48
C ALA A 101 -2.85 6.02 9.41
N GLU A 102 -3.12 6.12 10.71
CA GLU A 102 -2.65 5.15 11.70
C GLU A 102 -3.14 3.73 11.42
N TYR A 103 -4.40 3.59 11.05
CA TYR A 103 -5.01 2.29 10.74
C TYR A 103 -4.46 1.72 9.42
N THR A 104 -4.19 2.57 8.43
CA THR A 104 -3.49 2.15 7.21
C THR A 104 -2.09 1.64 7.53
N ALA A 105 -1.31 2.35 8.34
CA ALA A 105 0.02 1.89 8.75
C ALA A 105 -0.03 0.54 9.49
N LYS A 106 -1.03 0.32 10.37
CA LYS A 106 -1.23 -0.95 11.07
C LYS A 106 -1.45 -2.14 10.12
N ILE A 107 -2.17 -1.94 9.01
CA ILE A 107 -2.34 -2.99 7.98
C ILE A 107 -0.97 -3.38 7.39
N PHE A 108 -0.18 -2.41 6.96
CA PHE A 108 1.14 -2.68 6.39
C PHE A 108 2.13 -3.25 7.41
N ILE A 109 2.06 -2.82 8.68
CA ILE A 109 2.83 -3.42 9.77
C ILE A 109 2.47 -4.90 9.94
N TYR A 110 1.19 -5.26 9.88
CA TYR A 110 0.74 -6.64 9.97
C TYR A 110 1.31 -7.50 8.84
N ILE A 111 1.23 -7.02 7.60
CA ILE A 111 1.78 -7.71 6.42
C ILE A 111 3.30 -7.86 6.54
N MET A 112 4.02 -6.76 6.83
CA MET A 112 5.48 -6.75 6.90
C MET A 112 6.05 -7.59 8.05
N LYS A 113 5.29 -7.80 9.15
CA LYS A 113 5.69 -8.73 10.20
C LYS A 113 5.77 -10.18 9.72
N GLN A 114 4.99 -10.54 8.72
CA GLN A 114 4.96 -11.89 8.15
C GLN A 114 6.01 -12.10 7.06
N VAL A 115 6.54 -11.00 6.49
CA VAL A 115 7.55 -11.02 5.44
C VAL A 115 8.84 -10.38 5.95
N PRO A 116 9.63 -11.10 6.78
CA PRO A 116 10.84 -10.56 7.39
C PRO A 116 11.82 -10.09 6.31
N HIS A 117 12.57 -9.04 6.61
CA HIS A 117 13.54 -8.40 5.72
C HIS A 117 12.97 -7.69 4.49
N SER A 118 11.64 -7.66 4.31
CA SER A 118 11.02 -6.87 3.25
C SER A 118 11.05 -5.37 3.58
N ARG A 119 11.03 -4.56 2.52
CA ARG A 119 10.76 -3.12 2.61
C ARG A 119 9.43 -2.80 1.94
N LEU A 120 8.69 -1.87 2.53
CA LEU A 120 7.53 -1.29 1.88
C LEU A 120 8.00 -0.26 0.86
N LYS A 121 7.64 -0.47 -0.39
CA LYS A 121 7.91 0.44 -1.51
C LYS A 121 6.63 1.07 -2.00
N LEU A 122 6.69 2.31 -2.45
CA LEU A 122 5.58 2.95 -3.16
C LEU A 122 5.68 2.70 -4.65
N LEU A 123 4.54 2.49 -5.29
CA LEU A 123 4.48 2.63 -6.74
C LEU A 123 4.46 4.11 -7.13
N LYS A 124 5.21 4.44 -8.19
CA LYS A 124 5.23 5.78 -8.77
C LYS A 124 3.85 6.19 -9.31
N TYR A 125 3.12 5.22 -9.84
CA TYR A 125 1.80 5.43 -10.46
C TYR A 125 0.66 4.97 -9.56
N SER A 126 -0.47 5.66 -9.65
CA SER A 126 -1.74 5.24 -9.03
C SER A 126 -2.42 4.14 -9.86
N ILE A 127 -3.45 3.50 -9.29
CA ILE A 127 -4.28 2.53 -10.02
C ILE A 127 -4.91 3.18 -11.26
N SER A 128 -5.36 4.43 -11.15
CA SER A 128 -5.97 5.18 -12.27
C SER A 128 -4.97 5.41 -13.40
N GLU A 129 -3.74 5.81 -13.09
CA GLU A 129 -2.66 5.98 -14.07
C GLU A 129 -2.27 4.64 -14.73
N GLY A 130 -2.23 3.56 -13.93
CA GLY A 130 -1.99 2.21 -14.45
C GLY A 130 -3.06 1.76 -15.44
N SER A 131 -4.34 2.02 -15.15
CA SER A 131 -5.45 1.71 -16.05
C SER A 131 -5.39 2.48 -17.38
N VAL A 132 -4.99 3.74 -17.35
CA VAL A 132 -4.79 4.55 -18.57
C VAL A 132 -3.66 3.99 -19.41
N LEU A 133 -2.51 3.67 -18.79
CA LEU A 133 -1.37 3.08 -19.49
C LEU A 133 -1.70 1.72 -20.12
N ASP A 134 -2.44 0.87 -19.42
CA ASP A 134 -2.90 -0.41 -19.97
C ASP A 134 -3.85 -0.21 -21.16
N SER A 135 -4.78 0.73 -21.08
CA SER A 135 -5.69 1.07 -22.19
C SER A 135 -4.94 1.55 -23.43
N ILE A 136 -3.90 2.40 -23.26
CA ILE A 136 -3.07 2.89 -24.36
C ILE A 136 -2.24 1.75 -24.97
N SER A 137 -1.66 0.87 -24.16
CA SER A 137 -0.86 -0.25 -24.64
C SER A 137 -1.71 -1.25 -25.42
N ASN A 138 -2.94 -1.52 -24.97
CA ASN A 138 -3.88 -2.39 -25.66
C ASN A 138 -4.40 -1.80 -26.98
N GLN A 139 -4.54 -0.47 -27.08
CA GLN A 139 -4.88 0.19 -28.35
C GLN A 139 -3.74 0.08 -29.37
N LYS A 140 -2.46 0.26 -28.94
CA LYS A 140 -1.29 0.06 -29.84
C LYS A 140 -1.22 -1.36 -30.39
N LYS A 141 -1.40 -2.39 -29.54
CA LYS A 141 -1.43 -3.79 -30.00
C LYS A 141 -2.54 -4.05 -31.03
N LYS A 142 -3.73 -3.45 -30.86
CA LYS A 142 -4.83 -3.57 -31.83
C LYS A 142 -4.54 -2.84 -33.15
N SER A 143 -3.82 -1.74 -33.14
CA SER A 143 -3.42 -1.02 -34.36
C SER A 143 -2.34 -1.75 -35.12
N GLU A 144 -1.37 -2.35 -34.44
CA GLU A 144 -0.32 -3.19 -35.06
C GLU A 144 -0.90 -4.45 -35.71
N LEU A 145 -1.91 -5.09 -35.08
CA LEU A 145 -2.62 -6.24 -35.65
C LEU A 145 -3.45 -5.89 -36.91
N LYS A 146 -3.92 -4.64 -37.05
CA LYS A 146 -4.64 -4.21 -38.27
C LYS A 146 -3.71 -3.92 -39.46
N ILE A 147 -2.46 -3.62 -39.23
CA ILE A 147 -1.46 -3.34 -40.27
C ILE A 147 -0.88 -4.63 -40.86
N SER A 148 -0.98 -5.76 -40.16
CA SER A 148 -0.47 -7.07 -40.63
C SER A 148 -1.45 -7.87 -41.49
N VAL A 149 -2.59 -7.33 -41.89
CA VAL A 149 -3.65 -7.99 -42.70
C VAL A 149 -3.92 -7.21 -43.99
N ALA A 150 -3.03 -6.34 -44.41
CA ALA A 150 -3.12 -5.62 -45.69
C ALA A 150 -2.07 -6.16 -46.68
#